data_e09453a95ce0fb48f3e33f51ad7eccf6
#
_entry.id   e09453a95ce0fb48f3e33f51ad7eccf6
#
_cell.length_a   1.000
_cell.length_b   1.000
_cell.length_c   1.000
_cell.angle_alpha   90.00
_cell.angle_beta   90.00
_cell.angle_gamma   90.00
#
_symmetry.space_group_name_H-M   'P 1'
#
loop_
_entity.id
_entity.type
_entity.pdbx_description
1 polymer ?
#
loop_
_entity_poly.entity_id
_entity_poly.type
_entity_poly.pdbx_seq_one_letter_code
_entity_poly.pdbx_strand_id
1 'polypeptide(L)'
;YNAGEKMGSYEIWARNGNIEEIGSYLSDQLHGQIKRWYSNGSPASLFTYKDGRLNGLMQVYSLSNVLKRESYYRKGSEIARFEYHDNGRFKRIMTVDDGMTLYERKWNYNGVEETNELFITGTRIDSDYFISGNIKYECIYKGSKKHGTEWWFDDQRNPTKINLYDNGRMIVSHEIAYETNE
;
A
#
# COMPACT_ATOMS: atom_id res chain seq x y z
N TYR A 1 15.71 -22.77 -17.64
CA TYR A 1 17.04 -22.19 -17.90
C TYR A 1 17.23 -21.97 -19.40
N ASN A 2 17.74 -20.81 -19.76
CA ASN A 2 18.20 -20.54 -21.12
C ASN A 2 19.67 -20.11 -21.04
N ALA A 3 20.56 -20.82 -21.75
CA ALA A 3 22.03 -20.61 -21.69
C ALA A 3 22.64 -20.60 -20.26
N GLY A 4 22.05 -21.35 -19.32
CA GLY A 4 22.49 -21.42 -17.92
C GLY A 4 21.84 -20.42 -16.97
N GLU A 5 21.13 -19.41 -17.47
CA GLU A 5 20.41 -18.42 -16.66
C GLU A 5 19.01 -18.91 -16.24
N LYS A 6 18.57 -18.52 -15.05
CA LYS A 6 17.19 -18.76 -14.61
C LYS A 6 16.25 -17.85 -15.41
N MET A 7 15.27 -18.47 -16.07
CA MET A 7 14.24 -17.79 -16.84
C MET A 7 12.91 -18.51 -16.76
N GLY A 8 11.80 -17.76 -16.67
CA GLY A 8 10.45 -18.31 -16.61
C GLY A 8 9.93 -18.51 -15.19
N SER A 9 8.76 -19.15 -15.08
CA SER A 9 8.10 -19.41 -13.82
C SER A 9 8.76 -20.51 -13.01
N TYR A 10 8.57 -20.46 -11.69
CA TYR A 10 8.93 -21.52 -10.76
C TYR A 10 7.83 -21.69 -9.71
N GLU A 11 7.78 -22.87 -9.10
CA GLU A 11 6.89 -23.20 -8.00
C GLU A 11 7.69 -23.89 -6.90
N ILE A 12 7.38 -23.59 -5.64
CA ILE A 12 7.90 -24.26 -4.45
C ILE A 12 6.72 -24.89 -3.74
N TRP A 13 6.88 -26.18 -3.43
CA TRP A 13 5.87 -27.00 -2.80
C TRP A 13 6.32 -27.46 -1.42
N ALA A 14 5.43 -27.42 -0.45
CA ALA A 14 5.63 -27.97 0.88
C ALA A 14 5.61 -29.50 0.85
N ARG A 15 6.13 -30.13 1.90
CA ARG A 15 6.10 -31.61 2.05
C ARG A 15 4.69 -32.19 2.10
N ASN A 16 3.69 -31.40 2.51
CA ASN A 16 2.28 -31.79 2.55
C ASN A 16 1.56 -31.67 1.20
N GLY A 17 2.27 -31.27 0.13
CA GLY A 17 1.73 -31.12 -1.22
C GLY A 17 1.06 -29.77 -1.51
N ASN A 18 1.07 -28.83 -0.57
CA ASN A 18 0.57 -27.48 -0.80
C ASN A 18 1.63 -26.59 -1.48
N ILE A 19 1.18 -25.67 -2.32
CA ILE A 19 2.06 -24.63 -2.89
C ILE A 19 2.47 -23.67 -1.76
N GLU A 20 3.76 -23.37 -1.65
CA GLU A 20 4.32 -22.37 -0.74
C GLU A 20 4.65 -21.08 -1.47
N GLU A 21 5.18 -21.15 -2.70
CA GLU A 21 5.57 -19.98 -3.46
C GLU A 21 5.41 -20.21 -4.96
N ILE A 22 4.97 -19.18 -5.68
CA ILE A 22 4.99 -19.09 -7.16
C ILE A 22 5.67 -17.80 -7.53
N GLY A 23 6.56 -17.84 -8.51
CA GLY A 23 7.23 -16.67 -9.02
C GLY A 23 7.82 -16.84 -10.40
N SER A 24 8.59 -15.86 -10.83
CA SER A 24 9.31 -15.92 -12.10
C SER A 24 10.66 -15.24 -12.01
N TYR A 25 11.57 -15.71 -12.87
CA TYR A 25 12.87 -15.14 -13.13
C TYR A 25 12.99 -14.62 -14.55
N LEU A 26 13.74 -13.56 -14.73
CA LEU A 26 14.23 -13.05 -16.01
C LEU A 26 15.73 -12.79 -15.84
N SER A 27 16.57 -13.52 -16.58
CA SER A 27 18.03 -13.43 -16.51
C SER A 27 18.57 -13.44 -15.07
N ASP A 28 18.30 -14.53 -14.33
CA ASP A 28 18.67 -14.77 -12.92
C ASP A 28 18.06 -13.83 -11.90
N GLN A 29 17.25 -12.85 -12.31
CA GLN A 29 16.63 -11.88 -11.44
C GLN A 29 15.14 -12.16 -11.24
N LEU A 30 14.61 -11.97 -10.02
CA LEU A 30 13.17 -12.02 -9.77
C LEU A 30 12.46 -10.97 -10.63
N HIS A 31 11.42 -11.38 -11.33
CA HIS A 31 10.64 -10.53 -12.21
C HIS A 31 9.16 -10.89 -12.18
N GLY A 32 8.27 -9.88 -12.14
CA GLY A 32 6.84 -10.09 -12.01
C GLY A 32 6.37 -10.30 -10.58
N GLN A 33 5.24 -10.97 -10.41
CA GLN A 33 4.65 -11.24 -9.10
C GLN A 33 5.22 -12.51 -8.48
N ILE A 34 5.61 -12.41 -7.21
CA ILE A 34 5.94 -13.54 -6.33
C ILE A 34 4.81 -13.67 -5.32
N LYS A 35 4.14 -14.81 -5.29
CA LYS A 35 3.03 -15.10 -4.38
C LYS A 35 3.44 -16.18 -3.41
N ARG A 36 3.12 -16.00 -2.12
CA ARG A 36 3.38 -16.97 -1.06
C ARG A 36 2.10 -17.34 -0.33
N TRP A 37 2.07 -18.56 0.15
CA TRP A 37 0.96 -19.10 0.93
C TRP A 37 1.46 -19.67 2.26
N TYR A 38 0.60 -19.62 3.25
CA TYR A 38 0.77 -20.34 4.51
C TYR A 38 0.53 -21.83 4.33
N SER A 39 1.00 -22.64 5.28
CA SER A 39 0.82 -24.10 5.25
C SER A 39 -0.65 -24.55 5.26
N ASN A 40 -1.58 -23.69 5.72
CA ASN A 40 -3.03 -23.91 5.65
C ASN A 40 -3.65 -23.55 4.28
N GLY A 41 -2.83 -23.12 3.30
CA GLY A 41 -3.27 -22.73 1.97
C GLY A 41 -3.79 -21.30 1.84
N SER A 42 -3.90 -20.53 2.95
CA SER A 42 -4.29 -19.12 2.86
C SER A 42 -3.16 -18.26 2.29
N PRO A 43 -3.47 -17.18 1.57
CA PRO A 43 -2.45 -16.24 1.10
C PRO A 43 -1.60 -15.69 2.25
N ALA A 44 -0.29 -15.63 2.07
CA ALA A 44 0.64 -15.04 3.04
C ALA A 44 1.17 -13.69 2.55
N SER A 45 1.60 -13.62 1.28
CA SER A 45 2.12 -12.37 0.72
C SER A 45 2.11 -12.37 -0.80
N LEU A 46 2.08 -11.14 -1.34
CA LEU A 46 2.33 -10.81 -2.73
C LEU A 46 3.47 -9.81 -2.78
N PHE A 47 4.45 -10.03 -3.66
CA PHE A 47 5.51 -9.07 -3.96
C PHE A 47 5.57 -8.84 -5.46
N THR A 48 5.81 -7.60 -5.89
CA THR A 48 6.04 -7.30 -7.30
C THR A 48 7.48 -6.88 -7.50
N TYR A 49 8.19 -7.60 -8.37
CA TYR A 49 9.60 -7.39 -8.71
C TYR A 49 9.77 -6.92 -10.15
N LYS A 50 10.76 -6.09 -10.37
CA LYS A 50 11.30 -5.74 -11.66
C LYS A 50 12.82 -5.72 -11.56
N ASP A 51 13.48 -6.54 -12.40
CA ASP A 51 14.93 -6.61 -12.47
C ASP A 51 15.59 -6.81 -11.09
N GLY A 52 15.09 -7.81 -10.34
CA GLY A 52 15.56 -8.20 -9.01
C GLY A 52 15.20 -7.25 -7.86
N ARG A 53 14.49 -6.15 -8.12
CA ARG A 53 14.12 -5.14 -7.10
C ARG A 53 12.61 -5.05 -6.93
N LEU A 54 12.16 -4.82 -5.70
CA LEU A 54 10.75 -4.50 -5.44
C LEU A 54 10.33 -3.29 -6.27
N ASN A 55 9.25 -3.44 -7.05
CA ASN A 55 8.76 -2.36 -7.92
C ASN A 55 7.26 -2.57 -8.21
N GLY A 56 6.43 -1.86 -7.51
CA GLY A 56 4.96 -2.01 -7.53
C GLY A 56 4.40 -2.43 -6.18
N LEU A 57 3.30 -3.13 -6.19
CA LEU A 57 2.53 -3.55 -5.02
C LEU A 57 3.23 -4.69 -4.26
N MET A 58 3.23 -4.56 -2.93
CA MET A 58 3.50 -5.61 -1.95
C MET A 58 2.32 -5.71 -1.00
N GLN A 59 1.86 -6.93 -0.71
CA GLN A 59 0.79 -7.21 0.25
C GLN A 59 1.23 -8.29 1.23
N VAL A 60 0.80 -8.16 2.50
CA VAL A 60 1.02 -9.14 3.55
C VAL A 60 -0.29 -9.41 4.27
N TYR A 61 -0.59 -10.68 4.45
CA TYR A 61 -1.82 -11.15 5.08
C TYR A 61 -1.51 -11.87 6.40
N SER A 62 -2.50 -11.96 7.30
CA SER A 62 -2.46 -12.84 8.46
C SER A 62 -2.82 -14.27 8.07
N LEU A 63 -2.59 -15.23 8.98
CA LEU A 63 -3.07 -16.62 8.85
C LEU A 63 -4.59 -16.72 8.68
N SER A 64 -5.34 -15.74 9.19
CA SER A 64 -6.81 -15.62 9.05
C SER A 64 -7.23 -14.96 7.74
N ASN A 65 -6.31 -14.79 6.77
CA ASN A 65 -6.54 -14.14 5.48
C ASN A 65 -6.98 -12.68 5.59
N VAL A 66 -6.62 -11.97 6.67
CA VAL A 66 -6.86 -10.53 6.80
C VAL A 66 -5.65 -9.78 6.23
N LEU A 67 -5.89 -8.84 5.34
CA LEU A 67 -4.85 -7.95 4.83
C LEU A 67 -4.29 -7.10 5.97
N LYS A 68 -2.98 -7.17 6.21
CA LYS A 68 -2.29 -6.46 7.29
C LYS A 68 -1.52 -5.25 6.80
N ARG A 69 -0.99 -5.35 5.60
CA ARG A 69 -0.18 -4.29 5.01
C ARG A 69 -0.22 -4.35 3.49
N GLU A 70 -0.34 -3.17 2.89
CA GLU A 70 0.06 -2.89 1.51
C GLU A 70 1.21 -1.90 1.52
N SER A 71 2.18 -2.11 0.64
CA SER A 71 3.26 -1.16 0.41
C SER A 71 3.48 -1.00 -1.10
N TYR A 72 3.85 0.19 -1.49
CA TYR A 72 4.16 0.52 -2.89
C TYR A 72 5.62 0.85 -3.01
N TYR A 73 6.28 0.19 -3.96
CA TYR A 73 7.72 0.31 -4.19
C TYR A 73 8.03 0.87 -5.58
N ARG A 74 9.10 1.63 -5.66
CA ARG A 74 9.71 2.08 -6.91
C ARG A 74 11.20 1.85 -6.85
N LYS A 75 11.73 1.01 -7.77
CA LYS A 75 13.16 0.68 -7.88
C LYS A 75 13.81 0.24 -6.57
N GLY A 76 13.08 -0.50 -5.73
CA GLY A 76 13.53 -0.99 -4.43
C GLY A 76 13.21 -0.08 -3.24
N SER A 77 12.84 1.18 -3.46
CA SER A 77 12.48 2.12 -2.39
C SER A 77 10.97 2.09 -2.13
N GLU A 78 10.56 2.00 -0.87
CA GLU A 78 9.17 2.15 -0.46
C GLU A 78 8.75 3.62 -0.63
N ILE A 79 7.60 3.85 -1.26
CA ILE A 79 7.04 5.20 -1.48
C ILE A 79 5.75 5.43 -0.71
N ALA A 80 5.06 4.36 -0.31
CA ALA A 80 3.89 4.43 0.56
C ALA A 80 3.64 3.10 1.26
N ARG A 81 2.97 3.18 2.42
CA ARG A 81 2.54 2.04 3.21
C ARG A 81 1.16 2.30 3.80
N PHE A 82 0.32 1.27 3.71
CA PHE A 82 -1.01 1.19 4.30
C PHE A 82 -1.00 0.00 5.27
N GLU A 83 -1.28 0.22 6.53
CA GLU A 83 -1.40 -0.83 7.55
C GLU A 83 -2.86 -0.89 8.01
N TYR A 84 -3.32 -2.11 8.31
CA TYR A 84 -4.70 -2.38 8.67
C TYR A 84 -4.80 -3.06 10.03
N HIS A 85 -5.86 -2.75 10.77
CA HIS A 85 -6.29 -3.49 11.94
C HIS A 85 -6.90 -4.85 11.54
N ASP A 86 -7.12 -5.74 12.51
CA ASP A 86 -7.75 -7.05 12.25
C ASP A 86 -9.18 -6.96 11.74
N ASN A 87 -9.86 -5.83 11.98
CA ASN A 87 -11.19 -5.54 11.46
C ASN A 87 -11.21 -4.92 10.06
N GLY A 88 -10.05 -4.88 9.36
CA GLY A 88 -9.89 -4.34 8.02
C GLY A 88 -9.83 -2.81 7.91
N ARG A 89 -10.03 -2.07 9.01
CA ARG A 89 -9.91 -0.60 9.01
C ARG A 89 -8.46 -0.17 8.94
N PHE A 90 -8.23 1.01 8.41
CA PHE A 90 -6.90 1.61 8.43
C PHE A 90 -6.37 1.74 9.86
N LYS A 91 -5.12 1.34 10.05
CA LYS A 91 -4.32 1.54 11.26
C LYS A 91 -3.34 2.67 11.08
N ARG A 92 -2.69 2.70 9.92
CA ARG A 92 -1.65 3.67 9.59
C ARG A 92 -1.52 3.81 8.09
N ILE A 93 -1.35 5.03 7.64
CA ILE A 93 -0.95 5.34 6.28
C ILE A 93 0.25 6.27 6.35
N MET A 94 1.30 5.93 5.61
CA MET A 94 2.45 6.78 5.47
C MET A 94 2.92 6.85 4.03
N THR A 95 3.43 8.00 3.64
CA THR A 95 4.16 8.18 2.39
C THR A 95 5.61 8.52 2.67
N VAL A 96 6.48 8.10 1.77
CA VAL A 96 7.94 8.21 1.91
C VAL A 96 8.51 8.88 0.66
N ASP A 97 9.39 9.82 0.86
CA ASP A 97 10.15 10.48 -0.19
C ASP A 97 11.63 10.44 0.15
N ASP A 98 12.46 9.89 -0.76
CA ASP A 98 13.91 9.69 -0.58
C ASP A 98 14.27 9.00 0.76
N GLY A 99 13.48 8.01 1.18
CA GLY A 99 13.70 7.24 2.40
C GLY A 99 13.23 7.92 3.69
N MET A 100 12.72 9.15 3.62
CA MET A 100 12.17 9.89 4.77
C MET A 100 10.66 9.88 4.74
N THR A 101 10.01 9.77 5.91
CA THR A 101 8.55 9.92 6.01
C THR A 101 8.16 11.32 5.60
N LEU A 102 7.33 11.41 4.56
CA LEU A 102 6.75 12.67 4.09
C LEU A 102 5.50 13.03 4.88
N TYR A 103 4.64 12.05 5.10
CA TYR A 103 3.32 12.21 5.70
C TYR A 103 2.93 10.94 6.44
N GLU A 104 2.27 11.09 7.58
CA GLU A 104 1.74 9.97 8.36
C GLU A 104 0.36 10.32 8.93
N ARG A 105 -0.56 9.35 8.87
CA ARG A 105 -1.88 9.40 9.51
C ARG A 105 -2.14 8.06 10.19
N LYS A 106 -2.64 8.10 11.42
CA LYS A 106 -2.93 6.91 12.24
C LYS A 106 -4.35 6.94 12.77
N TRP A 107 -4.91 5.76 12.94
CA TRP A 107 -6.21 5.53 13.53
C TRP A 107 -6.13 4.42 14.57
N ASN A 108 -6.93 4.55 15.65
CA ASN A 108 -7.12 3.46 16.58
C ASN A 108 -8.04 2.38 15.98
N TYR A 109 -8.24 1.29 16.75
CA TYR A 109 -9.03 0.12 16.31
C TYR A 109 -10.50 0.49 15.98
N ASN A 110 -11.06 1.52 16.63
CA ASN A 110 -12.42 2.00 16.39
C ASN A 110 -12.54 2.93 15.16
N GLY A 111 -11.42 3.25 14.50
CA GLY A 111 -11.36 4.13 13.34
C GLY A 111 -11.28 5.61 13.69
N VAL A 112 -11.03 5.95 14.97
CA VAL A 112 -10.79 7.35 15.38
C VAL A 112 -9.37 7.74 15.02
N GLU A 113 -9.22 8.86 14.32
CA GLU A 113 -7.92 9.43 13.95
C GLU A 113 -7.14 9.86 15.19
N GLU A 114 -5.89 9.43 15.29
CA GLU A 114 -4.98 9.75 16.40
C GLU A 114 -3.90 10.75 16.00
N THR A 115 -3.39 10.66 14.77
CA THR A 115 -2.35 11.55 14.25
C THR A 115 -2.54 11.85 12.77
N ASN A 116 -2.16 13.07 12.37
CA ASN A 116 -2.13 13.56 11.00
C ASN A 116 -0.93 14.52 10.89
N GLU A 117 0.22 14.03 10.46
CA GLU A 117 1.48 14.76 10.50
C GLU A 117 2.17 14.83 9.14
N LEU A 118 2.65 16.03 8.79
CA LEU A 118 3.49 16.31 7.63
C LEU A 118 4.91 16.63 8.10
N PHE A 119 5.91 15.87 7.63
CA PHE A 119 7.27 15.90 8.17
C PHE A 119 8.29 16.63 7.29
N ILE A 120 8.00 16.84 6.01
CA ILE A 120 9.01 17.37 5.06
C ILE A 120 8.68 18.80 4.66
N THR A 121 9.69 19.68 4.74
CA THR A 121 9.64 21.07 4.24
C THR A 121 9.53 21.08 2.71
N GLY A 122 8.90 22.15 2.18
CA GLY A 122 8.68 22.31 0.72
C GLY A 122 7.47 21.54 0.19
N THR A 123 6.70 20.93 1.08
CA THR A 123 5.37 20.37 0.80
C THR A 123 4.28 21.25 1.35
N ARG A 124 3.09 21.18 0.77
CA ARG A 124 1.89 21.83 1.28
C ARG A 124 0.71 20.87 1.24
N ILE A 125 -0.26 21.13 2.10
CA ILE A 125 -1.58 20.49 2.05
C ILE A 125 -2.57 21.51 1.54
N ASP A 126 -3.28 21.20 0.46
CA ASP A 126 -4.45 21.93 0.02
C ASP A 126 -5.69 21.22 0.57
N SER A 127 -6.57 21.96 1.24
CA SER A 127 -7.76 21.41 1.90
C SER A 127 -9.02 22.16 1.48
N ASP A 128 -10.14 21.43 1.39
CA ASP A 128 -11.49 21.96 1.22
C ASP A 128 -12.40 21.44 2.33
N TYR A 129 -13.48 22.16 2.65
CA TYR A 129 -14.33 21.89 3.80
C TYR A 129 -15.80 21.87 3.41
N PHE A 130 -16.61 21.08 4.14
CA PHE A 130 -18.06 21.18 4.12
C PHE A 130 -18.54 22.47 4.81
N ILE A 131 -19.81 22.81 4.61
CA ILE A 131 -20.48 23.95 5.31
C ILE A 131 -20.45 23.74 6.83
N SER A 132 -20.47 22.50 7.31
CA SER A 132 -20.32 22.14 8.72
C SER A 132 -18.95 22.50 9.34
N GLY A 133 -17.95 22.82 8.50
CA GLY A 133 -16.57 23.03 8.90
C GLY A 133 -15.73 21.75 8.96
N ASN A 134 -16.33 20.59 8.70
CA ASN A 134 -15.59 19.35 8.60
C ASN A 134 -14.80 19.28 7.30
N ILE A 135 -13.64 18.61 7.36
CA ILE A 135 -12.80 18.43 6.18
C ILE A 135 -13.53 17.58 5.13
N LYS A 136 -13.46 17.99 3.88
CA LYS A 136 -14.04 17.32 2.72
C LYS A 136 -12.99 16.72 1.81
N TYR A 137 -11.86 17.39 1.72
CA TYR A 137 -10.79 17.06 0.79
C TYR A 137 -9.45 17.53 1.33
N GLU A 138 -8.42 16.71 1.13
CA GLU A 138 -7.01 17.06 1.37
C GLU A 138 -6.14 16.51 0.26
N CYS A 139 -5.13 17.27 -0.17
CA CYS A 139 -4.14 16.81 -1.12
C CYS A 139 -2.76 17.34 -0.78
N ILE A 140 -1.77 16.48 -0.82
CA ILE A 140 -0.37 16.83 -0.57
C ILE A 140 0.31 17.16 -1.90
N TYR A 141 1.03 18.28 -1.92
CA TYR A 141 1.83 18.73 -3.05
C TYR A 141 3.30 18.89 -2.67
N LYS A 142 4.18 18.54 -3.60
CA LYS A 142 5.60 18.91 -3.60
C LYS A 142 5.84 19.84 -4.81
N GLY A 143 6.12 21.12 -4.52
CA GLY A 143 6.08 22.15 -5.55
C GLY A 143 4.66 22.28 -6.16
N SER A 144 4.55 22.18 -7.49
CA SER A 144 3.27 22.26 -8.22
C SER A 144 2.61 20.90 -8.49
N LYS A 145 3.23 19.78 -8.09
CA LYS A 145 2.75 18.43 -8.41
C LYS A 145 2.16 17.76 -7.19
N LYS A 146 1.05 17.02 -7.37
CA LYS A 146 0.53 16.10 -6.37
C LYS A 146 1.60 15.07 -6.02
N HIS A 147 1.88 14.88 -4.73
CA HIS A 147 2.91 13.96 -4.26
C HIS A 147 2.58 13.49 -2.84
N GLY A 148 2.35 12.19 -2.65
CA GLY A 148 1.80 11.63 -1.43
C GLY A 148 0.31 11.34 -1.58
N THR A 149 -0.47 11.55 -0.53
CA THR A 149 -1.90 11.19 -0.50
C THR A 149 -2.81 12.34 -0.91
N GLU A 150 -3.92 11.95 -1.51
CA GLU A 150 -5.09 12.79 -1.78
C GLU A 150 -6.30 12.08 -1.18
N TRP A 151 -7.08 12.76 -0.35
CA TRP A 151 -8.16 12.23 0.44
C TRP A 151 -9.48 12.90 0.14
N TRP A 152 -10.56 12.13 0.20
CA TRP A 152 -11.92 12.62 0.30
C TRP A 152 -12.58 12.05 1.54
N PHE A 153 -13.44 12.84 2.17
CA PHE A 153 -14.15 12.51 3.40
C PHE A 153 -15.65 12.76 3.22
N ASP A 154 -16.45 12.06 3.99
CA ASP A 154 -17.85 12.46 4.23
C ASP A 154 -17.94 13.55 5.29
N ASP A 155 -19.13 14.09 5.51
CA ASP A 155 -19.36 15.18 6.49
C ASP A 155 -19.24 14.69 7.96
N GLN A 156 -19.11 13.40 8.20
CA GLN A 156 -18.80 12.80 9.49
C GLN A 156 -17.29 12.55 9.69
N ARG A 157 -16.45 13.05 8.79
CA ARG A 157 -14.99 12.89 8.74
C ARG A 157 -14.50 11.46 8.45
N ASN A 158 -15.36 10.59 7.94
CA ASN A 158 -14.90 9.29 7.52
C ASN A 158 -14.24 9.41 6.13
N PRO A 159 -13.04 8.86 5.92
CA PRO A 159 -12.44 8.87 4.60
C PRO A 159 -13.23 7.97 3.65
N THR A 160 -13.62 8.50 2.49
CA THR A 160 -14.40 7.79 1.46
C THR A 160 -13.56 7.34 0.29
N LYS A 161 -12.45 8.04 0.06
CA LYS A 161 -11.50 7.73 -1.03
C LYS A 161 -10.11 8.20 -0.68
N ILE A 162 -9.12 7.44 -1.14
CA ILE A 162 -7.71 7.83 -1.10
C ILE A 162 -7.05 7.54 -2.45
N ASN A 163 -6.33 8.50 -2.98
CA ASN A 163 -5.38 8.31 -4.06
C ASN A 163 -3.95 8.52 -3.56
N LEU A 164 -3.03 7.76 -4.13
CA LEU A 164 -1.60 7.95 -3.94
C LEU A 164 -0.97 8.51 -5.22
N TYR A 165 -0.19 9.58 -5.07
CA TYR A 165 0.55 10.21 -6.16
C TYR A 165 2.06 10.20 -5.92
N ASP A 166 2.80 10.08 -7.00
CA ASP A 166 4.24 10.25 -7.05
C ASP A 166 4.60 11.20 -8.19
N ASN A 167 5.07 12.40 -7.85
CA ASN A 167 5.43 13.46 -8.78
C ASN A 167 4.37 13.76 -9.87
N GLY A 168 3.11 13.83 -9.46
CA GLY A 168 1.94 14.11 -10.31
C GLY A 168 1.33 12.89 -10.98
N ARG A 169 1.98 11.71 -10.90
CA ARG A 169 1.43 10.46 -11.44
C ARG A 169 0.65 9.73 -10.36
N MET A 170 -0.61 9.40 -10.64
CA MET A 170 -1.40 8.54 -9.76
C MET A 170 -0.85 7.10 -9.81
N ILE A 171 -0.58 6.53 -8.63
CA ILE A 171 -0.04 5.19 -8.43
C ILE A 171 -1.17 4.20 -8.14
N VAL A 172 -2.09 4.60 -7.25
CA VAL A 172 -3.23 3.78 -6.83
C VAL A 172 -4.39 4.66 -6.38
N SER A 173 -5.60 4.11 -6.46
CA SER A 173 -6.84 4.67 -5.93
C SER A 173 -7.56 3.59 -5.14
N HIS A 174 -7.99 3.92 -3.92
CA HIS A 174 -8.86 3.09 -3.09
C HIS A 174 -10.16 3.83 -2.79
N GLU A 175 -11.29 3.25 -3.11
CA GLU A 175 -12.59 3.63 -2.57
C GLU A 175 -12.75 2.95 -1.21
N ILE A 176 -13.23 3.68 -0.22
CA ILE A 176 -13.37 3.19 1.15
C ILE A 176 -14.87 3.04 1.43
N ALA A 177 -15.34 1.80 1.47
CA ALA A 177 -16.70 1.49 1.86
C ALA A 177 -16.75 1.25 3.37
N TYR A 178 -17.70 1.89 4.06
CA TYR A 178 -18.06 1.54 5.41
C TYR A 178 -19.31 0.65 5.34
N GLU A 179 -19.26 -0.53 5.94
CA GLU A 179 -20.48 -1.30 6.15
C GLU A 179 -21.40 -0.47 7.06
N THR A 180 -22.52 0.02 6.53
CA THR A 180 -23.61 0.55 7.33
C THR A 180 -24.23 -0.64 8.05
N ASN A 181 -23.95 -0.79 9.34
CA ASN A 181 -24.72 -1.69 10.18
C ASN A 181 -26.15 -1.12 10.26
N GLU A 182 -27.04 -1.62 9.38
CA GLU A 182 -28.49 -1.53 9.58
C GLU A 182 -28.95 -2.49 10.66
#